data_19d75b278aaf6cc72a2970d8111fb6b1
#
_entry.id   19d75b278aaf6cc72a2970d8111fb6b1
#
_cell.length_a   1.000
_cell.length_b   1.000
_cell.length_c   1.000
_cell.angle_alpha   90.00
_cell.angle_beta   90.00
_cell.angle_gamma   90.00
#
_symmetry.space_group_name_H-M   'P 1'
#
loop_
_entity.id
_entity.type
_entity.pdbx_description
1 polymer ?
#
loop_
_entity_poly.entity_id
_entity_poly.type
_entity_poly.pdbx_seq_one_letter_code
_entity_poly.pdbx_strand_id
1 'polypeptide(L)'
;MYGDTLLRSQFGKPSGLLFGPLPCLLCLGCFCLVSPSGLRAGPAEPHTSTDWRLKPSLKYDALCLLNAMSGDPYYLRYYQAEYDHFHPLFTPEELAAFQTLKHIIKDEGGGIVSATLALYYSVVDDETLPEIIRTARDSSAMEAALRKTSYWSNEGWRNYERAKPALQTALQALNRTGFPAYWKQTAQPRIERRIAQLSPDLPKYNIVPVIESYLGFPLPSQTVTVYLLAYSEPHGIRITGLRFLTHVSYPFQIVLHNAIHESMHPPYHADEPAMRQAIDLLSRDSLIVDKVKRHDPAFGYNTPSGYIEEDSVQALEQIVSERFGVERDARKYWQQQDGGMHVLAAAIYVEYKRSLSQVPQEYTKWFVHAVEDGYLRGDRLQTIVKEFFSEESLREAK
;
A
#
# COMPACT_ATOMS: atom_id res chain seq x y z
N MET A 1 2.09 25.92 2.44
CA MET A 1 1.01 25.06 1.96
C MET A 1 1.66 23.73 1.66
N TYR A 2 1.64 22.80 2.60
CA TYR A 2 2.12 21.45 2.40
C TYR A 2 0.93 20.64 1.92
N GLY A 3 0.96 20.26 0.62
CA GLY A 3 -0.10 19.51 -0.04
C GLY A 3 -0.12 18.06 0.45
N ASP A 4 -1.25 17.67 0.97
CA ASP A 4 -1.61 16.32 1.33
C ASP A 4 -1.72 15.45 0.06
N THR A 5 -0.69 14.67 -0.23
CA THR A 5 -0.77 13.55 -1.17
C THR A 5 -0.02 12.39 -0.55
N LEU A 6 -0.56 11.90 0.54
CA LEU A 6 -0.06 10.75 1.26
C LEU A 6 -0.93 9.54 0.92
N LEU A 7 -0.29 8.46 0.57
CA LEU A 7 -0.85 7.12 0.43
C LEU A 7 -1.67 6.89 -0.84
N ARG A 8 -0.99 6.38 -1.87
CA ARG A 8 -1.64 5.75 -3.02
C ARG A 8 -1.37 4.25 -2.95
N SER A 9 -2.38 3.47 -2.59
CA SER A 9 -2.32 2.02 -2.74
C SER A 9 -2.56 1.65 -4.21
N GLN A 10 -1.85 0.64 -4.69
CA GLN A 10 -2.01 0.11 -6.03
C GLN A 10 -2.73 -1.23 -5.95
N PHE A 11 -3.94 -1.27 -6.47
CA PHE A 11 -4.62 -2.53 -6.73
C PHE A 11 -5.09 -2.57 -8.19
N GLY A 12 -4.65 -3.60 -8.89
CA GLY A 12 -5.05 -3.86 -10.27
C GLY A 12 -6.53 -4.24 -10.37
N LYS A 13 -7.14 -3.92 -11.51
CA LYS A 13 -8.52 -4.26 -11.84
C LYS A 13 -8.74 -5.77 -11.85
N PRO A 14 -9.79 -6.32 -11.23
CA PRO A 14 -10.17 -7.70 -11.44
C PRO A 14 -10.78 -7.86 -12.85
N SER A 15 -10.22 -8.78 -13.64
CA SER A 15 -10.71 -9.15 -14.95
C SER A 15 -12.02 -9.94 -14.81
N GLY A 16 -13.08 -9.48 -15.46
CA GLY A 16 -14.36 -10.18 -15.55
C GLY A 16 -14.21 -11.53 -16.27
N LEU A 17 -14.56 -12.62 -15.61
CA LEU A 17 -14.68 -13.97 -16.17
C LEU A 17 -16.05 -14.14 -16.82
N LEU A 18 -16.03 -14.32 -18.15
CA LEU A 18 -17.18 -14.82 -18.91
C LEU A 18 -17.24 -16.36 -18.77
N PHE A 19 -18.32 -16.84 -18.19
CA PHE A 19 -18.66 -18.28 -18.14
C PHE A 19 -19.29 -18.73 -19.45
N GLY A 20 -18.73 -19.77 -20.07
CA GLY A 20 -19.37 -20.61 -21.08
C GLY A 20 -19.46 -22.06 -20.58
N PRO A 21 -20.41 -22.89 -21.04
CA PRO A 21 -20.84 -24.09 -20.31
C PRO A 21 -19.99 -25.33 -20.55
N LEU A 22 -19.98 -26.21 -19.54
CA LEU A 22 -19.37 -27.55 -19.50
C LEU A 22 -19.97 -28.51 -20.53
N PRO A 23 -19.23 -29.59 -20.81
CA PRO A 23 -19.86 -30.89 -20.58
C PRO A 23 -19.05 -31.85 -19.69
N CYS A 24 -19.84 -32.64 -19.00
CA CYS A 24 -19.56 -33.75 -18.10
C CYS A 24 -18.78 -34.89 -18.77
N LEU A 25 -17.77 -35.48 -18.09
CA LEU A 25 -17.46 -36.92 -18.24
C LEU A 25 -16.89 -37.49 -16.94
N LEU A 26 -17.57 -38.53 -16.45
CA LEU A 26 -17.16 -39.38 -15.32
C LEU A 26 -15.91 -40.23 -15.71
N CYS A 27 -15.01 -40.43 -14.75
CA CYS A 27 -14.32 -41.71 -14.57
C CYS A 27 -13.87 -41.89 -13.11
N LEU A 28 -14.30 -42.98 -12.52
CA LEU A 28 -13.93 -43.51 -11.22
C LEU A 28 -12.44 -43.92 -11.20
N GLY A 29 -11.77 -43.63 -10.08
CA GLY A 29 -10.45 -44.20 -9.79
C GLY A 29 -10.13 -43.93 -8.31
N CYS A 30 -10.51 -44.88 -7.42
CA CYS A 30 -10.17 -44.87 -6.01
C CYS A 30 -8.68 -45.17 -5.83
N PHE A 31 -7.89 -44.18 -5.33
CA PHE A 31 -6.60 -44.43 -4.72
C PHE A 31 -6.54 -43.69 -3.38
N CYS A 32 -6.66 -44.44 -2.30
CA CYS A 32 -6.33 -43.93 -0.96
C CYS A 32 -4.83 -43.74 -0.86
N LEU A 33 -4.37 -42.48 -0.97
CA LEU A 33 -3.08 -42.06 -0.51
C LEU A 33 -3.25 -41.40 0.86
N VAL A 34 -2.76 -42.08 1.88
CA VAL A 34 -2.60 -41.55 3.23
C VAL A 34 -1.64 -40.37 3.14
N SER A 35 -2.18 -39.17 3.22
CA SER A 35 -1.35 -37.95 3.37
C SER A 35 -0.79 -37.93 4.80
N PRO A 36 0.52 -37.68 4.97
CA PRO A 36 1.06 -37.48 6.32
C PRO A 36 0.38 -36.26 6.93
N SER A 37 -0.11 -36.42 8.15
CA SER A 37 -0.74 -35.40 8.98
C SER A 37 0.20 -34.20 9.10
N GLY A 38 -0.01 -33.17 8.29
CA GLY A 38 0.61 -31.88 8.48
C GLY A 38 0.14 -31.34 9.84
N LEU A 39 1.05 -31.20 10.76
CA LEU A 39 0.86 -30.44 12.00
C LEU A 39 0.30 -29.08 11.58
N ARG A 40 -0.99 -28.84 11.79
CA ARG A 40 -1.55 -27.49 11.74
C ARG A 40 -0.82 -26.72 12.83
N ALA A 41 0.01 -25.77 12.46
CA ALA A 41 0.50 -24.78 13.40
C ALA A 41 -0.74 -24.22 14.11
N GLY A 42 -0.75 -24.23 15.44
CA GLY A 42 -1.78 -23.57 16.23
C GLY A 42 -1.85 -22.08 15.84
N PRO A 43 -2.93 -21.39 16.23
CA PRO A 43 -3.03 -19.95 15.98
C PRO A 43 -1.75 -19.29 16.56
N ALA A 44 -1.10 -18.47 15.73
CA ALA A 44 0.09 -17.73 16.17
C ALA A 44 -0.29 -16.84 17.35
N GLU A 45 0.54 -16.79 18.39
CA GLU A 45 0.31 -15.92 19.53
C GLU A 45 0.57 -14.46 19.13
N PRO A 46 -0.20 -13.49 19.67
CA PRO A 46 0.03 -12.07 19.44
C PRO A 46 1.44 -11.65 19.87
N HIS A 47 2.02 -10.70 19.13
CA HIS A 47 3.32 -10.13 19.44
C HIS A 47 3.23 -9.24 20.69
N THR A 48 4.31 -9.12 21.44
CA THR A 48 4.37 -8.28 22.66
C THR A 48 5.11 -6.96 22.44
N SER A 49 5.80 -6.81 21.33
CA SER A 49 6.62 -5.63 21.02
C SER A 49 6.69 -5.33 19.52
N THR A 50 7.13 -4.12 19.21
CA THR A 50 7.49 -3.70 17.83
C THR A 50 9.01 -3.57 17.73
N ASP A 51 9.62 -4.31 16.80
CA ASP A 51 11.03 -4.17 16.43
C ASP A 51 11.16 -3.20 15.26
N TRP A 52 11.58 -1.96 15.53
CA TRP A 52 11.73 -0.93 14.52
C TRP A 52 13.07 -1.03 13.79
N ARG A 53 13.05 -1.06 12.47
CA ARG A 53 14.23 -1.05 11.61
C ARG A 53 14.14 0.07 10.58
N LEU A 54 15.00 1.06 10.73
CA LEU A 54 15.13 2.15 9.77
C LEU A 54 16.35 1.90 8.89
N LYS A 55 16.18 2.00 7.57
CA LYS A 55 17.24 1.69 6.61
C LYS A 55 17.26 2.69 5.46
N PRO A 56 18.43 3.08 4.95
CA PRO A 56 18.57 3.62 3.60
C PRO A 56 18.40 2.48 2.58
N SER A 57 18.06 2.80 1.33
CA SER A 57 18.09 1.82 0.25
C SER A 57 18.39 2.45 -1.10
N LEU A 58 19.56 2.14 -1.64
CA LEU A 58 19.93 2.48 -3.01
C LEU A 58 18.96 1.83 -4.02
N LYS A 59 18.56 0.59 -3.78
CA LYS A 59 17.60 -0.15 -4.61
C LYS A 59 16.32 0.65 -4.81
N TYR A 60 15.66 0.97 -3.72
CA TYR A 60 14.36 1.63 -3.80
C TYR A 60 14.47 3.09 -4.26
N ASP A 61 15.54 3.79 -3.89
CA ASP A 61 15.80 5.12 -4.42
C ASP A 61 16.03 5.11 -5.93
N ALA A 62 16.76 4.12 -6.46
CA ALA A 62 16.93 3.98 -7.91
C ALA A 62 15.58 3.73 -8.62
N LEU A 63 14.74 2.82 -8.08
CA LEU A 63 13.43 2.53 -8.63
C LEU A 63 12.48 3.74 -8.56
N CYS A 64 12.56 4.54 -7.49
CA CYS A 64 11.78 5.77 -7.35
C CYS A 64 12.25 6.87 -8.33
N LEU A 65 13.55 7.00 -8.56
CA LEU A 65 14.10 8.00 -9.48
C LEU A 65 13.65 7.76 -10.93
N LEU A 66 13.32 6.53 -11.32
CA LEU A 66 12.78 6.22 -12.66
C LEU A 66 11.54 7.06 -13.00
N ASN A 67 10.72 7.41 -12.03
CA ASN A 67 9.57 8.31 -12.24
C ASN A 67 10.02 9.66 -12.80
N ALA A 68 11.02 10.29 -12.20
CA ALA A 68 11.54 11.60 -12.64
C ALA A 68 12.30 11.49 -13.97
N MET A 69 13.13 10.44 -14.13
CA MET A 69 13.91 10.25 -15.36
C MET A 69 13.03 9.96 -16.59
N SER A 70 11.79 9.56 -16.42
CA SER A 70 10.80 9.45 -17.50
C SER A 70 10.32 10.82 -18.05
N GLY A 71 10.75 11.92 -17.45
CA GLY A 71 10.29 13.26 -17.82
C GLY A 71 8.84 13.57 -17.41
N ASP A 72 8.27 12.79 -16.48
CA ASP A 72 6.90 13.02 -16.01
C ASP A 72 6.82 14.33 -15.22
N PRO A 73 6.03 15.35 -15.71
CA PRO A 73 5.96 16.65 -15.07
C PRO A 73 5.51 16.62 -13.61
N TYR A 74 4.76 15.57 -13.23
CA TYR A 74 4.31 15.39 -11.86
C TYR A 74 5.49 15.19 -10.90
N TYR A 75 6.50 14.40 -11.30
CA TYR A 75 7.68 14.12 -10.48
C TYR A 75 8.78 15.17 -10.65
N LEU A 76 8.86 15.84 -11.79
CA LEU A 76 9.83 16.92 -12.00
C LEU A 76 9.63 18.08 -11.01
N ARG A 77 8.43 18.28 -10.47
CA ARG A 77 8.17 19.26 -9.40
C ARG A 77 8.99 19.00 -8.13
N TYR A 78 9.42 17.77 -7.92
CA TYR A 78 10.20 17.35 -6.74
C TYR A 78 11.67 17.12 -7.06
N TYR A 79 11.98 16.67 -8.30
CA TYR A 79 13.29 16.13 -8.67
C TYR A 79 13.86 16.76 -9.94
N GLN A 80 13.54 18.03 -10.20
CA GLN A 80 14.06 18.74 -11.39
C GLN A 80 15.60 18.79 -11.39
N ALA A 81 16.22 18.99 -10.23
CA ALA A 81 17.69 19.09 -10.13
C ALA A 81 18.38 17.77 -10.51
N GLU A 82 17.84 16.63 -10.07
CA GLU A 82 18.32 15.30 -10.45
C GLU A 82 18.08 15.02 -11.93
N TYR A 83 16.93 15.40 -12.44
CA TYR A 83 16.64 15.28 -13.87
C TYR A 83 17.63 16.09 -14.71
N ASP A 84 17.85 17.35 -14.38
CA ASP A 84 18.81 18.23 -15.09
C ASP A 84 20.25 17.71 -15.01
N HIS A 85 20.60 17.06 -13.90
CA HIS A 85 21.91 16.45 -13.71
C HIS A 85 22.12 15.20 -14.57
N PHE A 86 21.14 14.28 -14.62
CA PHE A 86 21.31 12.99 -15.29
C PHE A 86 20.85 12.98 -16.75
N HIS A 87 19.81 13.72 -17.10
CA HIS A 87 19.21 13.71 -18.43
C HIS A 87 20.22 13.96 -19.57
N PRO A 88 21.17 14.93 -19.48
CA PRO A 88 22.16 15.15 -20.53
C PRO A 88 23.18 14.02 -20.68
N LEU A 89 23.27 13.10 -19.71
CA LEU A 89 24.20 11.97 -19.72
C LEU A 89 23.61 10.73 -20.41
N PHE A 90 22.31 10.72 -20.68
CA PHE A 90 21.63 9.60 -21.31
C PHE A 90 21.67 9.68 -22.82
N THR A 91 21.76 8.51 -23.46
CA THR A 91 21.58 8.39 -24.92
C THR A 91 20.10 8.49 -25.31
N PRO A 92 19.77 8.78 -26.59
CA PRO A 92 18.38 8.78 -27.04
C PRO A 92 17.64 7.46 -26.78
N GLU A 93 18.32 6.31 -26.89
CA GLU A 93 17.76 4.98 -26.62
C GLU A 93 17.43 4.80 -25.11
N GLU A 94 18.30 5.30 -24.26
CA GLU A 94 18.09 5.28 -22.81
C GLU A 94 16.93 6.18 -22.40
N LEU A 95 16.82 7.37 -22.98
CA LEU A 95 15.68 8.27 -22.77
C LEU A 95 14.37 7.65 -23.23
N ALA A 96 14.37 6.99 -24.40
CA ALA A 96 13.20 6.26 -24.90
C ALA A 96 12.82 5.11 -23.96
N ALA A 97 13.78 4.44 -23.33
CA ALA A 97 13.51 3.38 -22.37
C ALA A 97 12.77 3.88 -21.11
N PHE A 98 13.17 5.02 -20.53
CA PHE A 98 12.43 5.62 -19.41
C PHE A 98 11.00 5.98 -19.78
N GLN A 99 10.77 6.52 -20.97
CA GLN A 99 9.44 6.85 -21.46
C GLN A 99 8.60 5.61 -21.72
N THR A 100 9.18 4.56 -22.31
CA THR A 100 8.51 3.27 -22.54
C THR A 100 8.08 2.63 -21.22
N LEU A 101 8.95 2.67 -20.22
CA LEU A 101 8.64 2.15 -18.89
C LEU A 101 7.44 2.86 -18.26
N LYS A 102 7.43 4.21 -18.31
CA LYS A 102 6.30 5.03 -17.87
C LYS A 102 5.02 4.66 -18.64
N HIS A 103 5.11 4.59 -19.96
CA HIS A 103 3.95 4.31 -20.82
C HIS A 103 3.30 2.97 -20.46
N ILE A 104 4.07 1.89 -20.34
CA ILE A 104 3.54 0.56 -20.06
C ILE A 104 2.95 0.48 -18.64
N ILE A 105 3.69 0.96 -17.64
CA ILE A 105 3.28 0.78 -16.24
C ILE A 105 2.23 1.82 -15.82
N LYS A 106 2.42 3.10 -16.21
CA LYS A 106 1.55 4.19 -15.78
C LYS A 106 0.40 4.43 -16.76
N ASP A 107 0.71 4.70 -18.02
CA ASP A 107 -0.30 5.24 -18.95
C ASP A 107 -1.26 4.13 -19.42
N GLU A 108 -0.78 2.91 -19.70
CA GLU A 108 -1.60 1.75 -20.03
C GLU A 108 -2.04 0.98 -18.77
N GLY A 109 -1.12 0.72 -17.84
CA GLY A 109 -1.35 -0.12 -16.66
C GLY A 109 -2.03 0.59 -15.50
N GLY A 110 -2.13 1.92 -15.50
CA GLY A 110 -2.74 2.72 -14.44
C GLY A 110 -1.95 2.71 -13.11
N GLY A 111 -0.72 2.18 -13.12
CA GLY A 111 0.14 2.06 -11.96
C GLY A 111 1.12 3.24 -11.79
N ILE A 112 1.79 3.29 -10.65
CA ILE A 112 2.94 4.18 -10.41
C ILE A 112 4.20 3.35 -10.65
N VAL A 113 5.13 3.82 -11.52
CA VAL A 113 6.34 3.06 -11.87
C VAL A 113 7.12 2.65 -10.63
N SER A 114 7.42 3.59 -9.73
CA SER A 114 8.18 3.30 -8.52
C SER A 114 7.50 2.30 -7.59
N ALA A 115 6.20 2.45 -7.35
CA ALA A 115 5.49 1.61 -6.43
C ALA A 115 5.31 0.18 -6.98
N THR A 116 5.01 0.04 -8.28
CA THR A 116 4.92 -1.27 -8.94
C THR A 116 6.27 -2.01 -8.88
N LEU A 117 7.35 -1.32 -9.23
CA LEU A 117 8.67 -1.92 -9.21
C LEU A 117 9.17 -2.19 -7.80
N ALA A 118 8.98 -1.27 -6.86
CA ALA A 118 9.37 -1.48 -5.46
C ALA A 118 8.67 -2.70 -4.85
N LEU A 119 7.37 -2.86 -5.11
CA LEU A 119 6.62 -4.04 -4.68
C LEU A 119 7.21 -5.32 -5.26
N TYR A 120 7.46 -5.37 -6.59
CA TYR A 120 7.99 -6.57 -7.24
C TYR A 120 9.40 -6.91 -6.75
N TYR A 121 10.28 -5.92 -6.68
CA TYR A 121 11.64 -6.14 -6.18
C TYR A 121 11.73 -6.33 -4.66
N SER A 122 10.64 -6.18 -3.94
CA SER A 122 10.64 -6.42 -2.49
C SER A 122 10.69 -7.89 -2.09
N VAL A 123 10.39 -8.81 -3.02
CA VAL A 123 10.43 -10.26 -2.74
C VAL A 123 11.80 -10.88 -3.00
N VAL A 124 12.80 -10.07 -3.42
CA VAL A 124 14.18 -10.47 -3.66
C VAL A 124 15.13 -9.60 -2.84
N ASP A 125 16.25 -10.21 -2.42
CA ASP A 125 17.23 -9.59 -1.52
C ASP A 125 18.32 -8.78 -2.29
N ASP A 126 17.96 -8.19 -3.43
CA ASP A 126 18.86 -7.30 -4.16
C ASP A 126 19.07 -5.99 -3.39
N GLU A 127 20.30 -5.51 -3.31
CA GLU A 127 20.64 -4.25 -2.62
C GLU A 127 21.34 -3.26 -3.56
N THR A 128 21.99 -3.76 -4.62
CA THR A 128 22.80 -2.96 -5.56
C THR A 128 22.18 -2.91 -6.95
N LEU A 129 22.49 -1.87 -7.73
CA LEU A 129 22.02 -1.79 -9.13
C LEU A 129 22.45 -2.99 -10.00
N PRO A 130 23.70 -3.52 -9.93
CA PRO A 130 24.05 -4.73 -10.65
C PRO A 130 23.20 -5.94 -10.29
N GLU A 131 22.78 -6.09 -9.04
CA GLU A 131 21.88 -7.18 -8.62
C GLU A 131 20.48 -7.00 -9.19
N ILE A 132 19.91 -5.79 -9.09
CA ILE A 132 18.60 -5.47 -9.67
C ILE A 132 18.59 -5.69 -11.18
N ILE A 133 19.67 -5.30 -11.88
CA ILE A 133 19.83 -5.54 -13.32
C ILE A 133 19.88 -7.04 -13.63
N ARG A 134 20.53 -7.87 -12.81
CA ARG A 134 20.52 -9.34 -12.98
C ARG A 134 19.10 -9.90 -12.82
N THR A 135 18.38 -9.49 -11.76
CA THR A 135 16.99 -9.89 -11.54
C THR A 135 16.07 -9.40 -12.66
N ALA A 136 16.31 -8.21 -13.23
CA ALA A 136 15.59 -7.76 -14.42
C ALA A 136 15.87 -8.62 -15.66
N ARG A 137 17.03 -9.26 -15.79
CA ARG A 137 17.34 -10.20 -16.88
C ARG A 137 16.66 -11.55 -16.69
N ASP A 138 16.76 -12.09 -15.49
CA ASP A 138 16.13 -13.35 -15.11
C ASP A 138 15.23 -13.10 -13.89
N SER A 139 13.95 -12.88 -14.17
CA SER A 139 12.92 -12.59 -13.18
C SER A 139 12.21 -13.83 -12.63
N SER A 140 12.67 -15.04 -12.96
CA SER A 140 12.01 -16.30 -12.59
C SER A 140 11.87 -16.49 -11.06
N ALA A 141 12.92 -16.19 -10.31
CA ALA A 141 12.89 -16.26 -8.84
C ALA A 141 11.93 -15.23 -8.24
N MET A 142 11.92 -14.02 -8.79
CA MET A 142 10.99 -12.94 -8.38
C MET A 142 9.53 -13.33 -8.69
N GLU A 143 9.26 -13.86 -9.88
CA GLU A 143 7.93 -14.38 -10.24
C GLU A 143 7.47 -15.45 -9.26
N ALA A 144 8.31 -16.47 -9.02
CA ALA A 144 7.99 -17.57 -8.10
C ALA A 144 7.72 -17.09 -6.66
N ALA A 145 8.40 -16.04 -6.22
CA ALA A 145 8.17 -15.44 -4.91
C ALA A 145 6.89 -14.59 -4.87
N LEU A 146 6.64 -13.76 -5.88
CA LEU A 146 5.43 -12.93 -5.99
C LEU A 146 4.15 -13.78 -6.05
N ARG A 147 4.18 -14.91 -6.78
CA ARG A 147 3.04 -15.84 -6.87
C ARG A 147 2.58 -16.39 -5.51
N LYS A 148 3.42 -16.32 -4.48
CA LYS A 148 3.10 -16.74 -3.11
C LYS A 148 2.50 -15.62 -2.26
N THR A 149 2.38 -14.41 -2.81
CA THR A 149 1.86 -13.24 -2.12
C THR A 149 0.45 -12.88 -2.61
N SER A 150 -0.30 -12.14 -1.81
CA SER A 150 -1.59 -11.56 -2.20
C SER A 150 -1.46 -10.49 -3.30
N TYR A 151 -0.25 -10.06 -3.62
CA TYR A 151 0.02 -9.04 -4.64
C TYR A 151 0.18 -9.59 -6.05
N TRP A 152 0.11 -10.92 -6.21
CA TRP A 152 0.21 -11.52 -7.54
C TRP A 152 -0.97 -11.14 -8.42
N SER A 153 -0.67 -10.67 -9.63
CA SER A 153 -1.63 -10.44 -10.70
C SER A 153 -1.05 -10.90 -12.02
N ASN A 154 -1.77 -11.76 -12.74
CA ASN A 154 -1.36 -12.19 -14.08
C ASN A 154 -1.27 -11.03 -15.08
N GLU A 155 -2.14 -10.02 -14.96
CA GLU A 155 -2.10 -8.82 -15.79
C GLU A 155 -0.90 -7.94 -15.42
N GLY A 156 -0.71 -7.68 -14.13
CA GLY A 156 0.44 -6.91 -13.65
C GLY A 156 1.76 -7.55 -14.04
N TRP A 157 1.86 -8.89 -13.96
CA TRP A 157 3.07 -9.59 -14.40
C TRP A 157 3.30 -9.50 -15.92
N ARG A 158 2.26 -9.62 -16.73
CA ARG A 158 2.38 -9.39 -18.18
C ARG A 158 2.87 -7.97 -18.50
N ASN A 159 2.37 -6.96 -17.80
CA ASN A 159 2.82 -5.59 -17.99
C ASN A 159 4.29 -5.44 -17.57
N TYR A 160 4.71 -6.06 -16.46
CA TYR A 160 6.11 -6.10 -16.06
C TYR A 160 7.00 -6.75 -17.13
N GLU A 161 6.63 -7.92 -17.65
CA GLU A 161 7.41 -8.61 -18.71
C GLU A 161 7.52 -7.76 -19.99
N ARG A 162 6.49 -7.02 -20.36
CA ARG A 162 6.53 -6.04 -21.46
C ARG A 162 7.47 -4.87 -21.17
N ALA A 163 7.48 -4.40 -19.95
CA ALA A 163 8.31 -3.26 -19.51
C ALA A 163 9.76 -3.66 -19.23
N LYS A 164 10.02 -4.94 -18.99
CA LYS A 164 11.32 -5.49 -18.57
C LYS A 164 12.51 -5.09 -19.46
N PRO A 165 12.45 -5.11 -20.80
CA PRO A 165 13.56 -4.65 -21.64
C PRO A 165 13.89 -3.16 -21.42
N ALA A 166 12.87 -2.33 -21.32
CA ALA A 166 13.04 -0.89 -21.04
C ALA A 166 13.60 -0.66 -19.62
N LEU A 167 13.12 -1.43 -18.61
CA LEU A 167 13.66 -1.38 -17.26
C LEU A 167 15.14 -1.75 -17.21
N GLN A 168 15.56 -2.78 -17.92
CA GLN A 168 16.98 -3.17 -17.99
C GLN A 168 17.84 -2.04 -18.54
N THR A 169 17.41 -1.44 -19.66
CA THR A 169 18.12 -0.30 -20.28
C THR A 169 18.17 0.90 -19.31
N ALA A 170 17.06 1.25 -18.67
CA ALA A 170 16.96 2.36 -17.73
C ALA A 170 17.90 2.17 -16.50
N LEU A 171 17.92 0.97 -15.91
CA LEU A 171 18.79 0.66 -14.77
C LEU A 171 20.28 0.64 -15.18
N GLN A 172 20.58 0.13 -16.36
CA GLN A 172 21.95 0.17 -16.91
C GLN A 172 22.40 1.61 -17.15
N ALA A 173 21.51 2.49 -17.64
CA ALA A 173 21.77 3.91 -17.82
C ALA A 173 22.08 4.60 -16.49
N LEU A 174 21.29 4.38 -15.43
CA LEU A 174 21.57 4.88 -14.09
C LEU A 174 22.91 4.39 -13.55
N ASN A 175 23.23 3.11 -13.77
CA ASN A 175 24.51 2.55 -13.32
C ASN A 175 25.69 3.16 -14.09
N ARG A 176 25.59 3.28 -15.41
CA ARG A 176 26.61 3.85 -16.30
C ARG A 176 26.89 5.34 -16.01
N THR A 177 25.84 6.11 -15.72
CA THR A 177 25.94 7.55 -15.42
C THR A 177 26.38 7.84 -13.99
N GLY A 178 26.71 6.80 -13.20
CA GLY A 178 27.30 6.96 -11.87
C GLY A 178 26.29 7.26 -10.76
N PHE A 179 25.00 6.96 -10.95
CA PHE A 179 23.97 7.16 -9.92
C PHE A 179 24.34 6.55 -8.55
N PRO A 180 24.93 5.34 -8.44
CA PRO A 180 25.30 4.82 -7.13
C PRO A 180 26.29 5.69 -6.36
N ALA A 181 27.29 6.26 -7.06
CA ALA A 181 28.26 7.17 -6.45
C ALA A 181 27.60 8.50 -6.06
N TYR A 182 26.77 9.05 -6.95
CA TYR A 182 25.99 10.25 -6.67
C TYR A 182 25.09 10.07 -5.45
N TRP A 183 24.32 8.97 -5.38
CA TRP A 183 23.46 8.65 -4.26
C TRP A 183 24.24 8.55 -2.94
N LYS A 184 25.38 7.87 -2.95
CA LYS A 184 26.25 7.72 -1.79
C LYS A 184 26.78 9.07 -1.27
N GLN A 185 27.02 10.02 -2.17
CA GLN A 185 27.56 11.34 -1.81
C GLN A 185 26.47 12.33 -1.39
N THR A 186 25.29 12.26 -2.00
CA THR A 186 24.24 13.29 -1.84
C THR A 186 23.06 12.82 -0.99
N ALA A 187 22.51 11.64 -1.26
CA ALA A 187 21.30 11.13 -0.63
C ALA A 187 21.58 10.39 0.69
N GLN A 188 22.52 9.43 0.66
CA GLN A 188 22.79 8.57 1.82
C GLN A 188 23.12 9.36 3.10
N PRO A 189 23.98 10.39 3.12
CA PRO A 189 24.28 11.12 4.35
C PRO A 189 23.07 11.88 4.91
N ARG A 190 22.16 12.34 4.05
CA ARG A 190 20.91 12.99 4.44
C ARG A 190 19.96 11.97 5.08
N ILE A 191 19.85 10.78 4.49
CA ILE A 191 19.02 9.69 5.00
C ILE A 191 19.54 9.20 6.36
N GLU A 192 20.86 8.98 6.50
CA GLU A 192 21.46 8.53 7.76
C GLU A 192 21.26 9.53 8.88
N ARG A 193 21.40 10.84 8.62
CA ARG A 193 21.05 11.87 9.62
C ARG A 193 19.59 11.79 10.04
N ARG A 194 18.69 11.55 9.09
CA ARG A 194 17.25 11.42 9.40
C ARG A 194 16.96 10.17 10.21
N ILE A 195 17.57 9.05 9.89
CA ILE A 195 17.50 7.81 10.69
C ILE A 195 17.95 8.10 12.14
N ALA A 196 19.07 8.76 12.32
CA ALA A 196 19.57 9.13 13.65
C ALA A 196 18.59 10.01 14.45
N GLN A 197 17.82 10.88 13.77
CA GLN A 197 16.78 11.71 14.39
C GLN A 197 15.54 10.92 14.78
N LEU A 198 15.10 9.94 13.97
CA LEU A 198 13.89 9.16 14.20
C LEU A 198 14.10 7.99 15.18
N SER A 199 15.30 7.40 15.20
CA SER A 199 15.61 6.20 15.97
C SER A 199 15.37 6.30 17.48
N PRO A 200 15.54 7.45 18.17
CA PRO A 200 15.25 7.56 19.61
C PRO A 200 13.76 7.58 19.94
N ASP A 201 12.91 8.00 19.01
CA ASP A 201 11.50 8.27 19.27
C ASP A 201 10.57 7.12 18.81
N LEU A 202 10.82 6.49 17.68
CA LEU A 202 9.99 5.40 17.15
C LEU A 202 9.81 4.23 18.13
N PRO A 203 10.83 3.76 18.88
CA PRO A 203 10.65 2.67 19.84
C PRO A 203 9.69 2.97 20.99
N LYS A 204 9.31 4.23 21.22
CA LYS A 204 8.28 4.62 22.19
C LYS A 204 6.87 4.19 21.75
N TYR A 205 6.71 3.85 20.47
CA TYR A 205 5.44 3.46 19.88
C TYR A 205 5.44 1.97 19.56
N ASN A 206 4.78 1.22 20.43
CA ASN A 206 4.67 -0.24 20.31
C ASN A 206 3.46 -0.59 19.44
N ILE A 207 3.55 -0.32 18.11
CA ILE A 207 2.38 -0.34 17.22
C ILE A 207 1.88 -1.75 16.92
N VAL A 208 2.75 -2.75 16.77
CA VAL A 208 2.35 -4.10 16.37
C VAL A 208 1.32 -4.71 17.32
N PRO A 209 1.57 -4.86 18.65
CA PRO A 209 0.56 -5.43 19.55
C PRO A 209 -0.71 -4.59 19.67
N VAL A 210 -0.62 -3.28 19.51
CA VAL A 210 -1.81 -2.42 19.50
C VAL A 210 -2.66 -2.67 18.25
N ILE A 211 -2.03 -2.74 17.07
CA ILE A 211 -2.73 -3.08 15.81
C ILE A 211 -3.38 -4.46 15.94
N GLU A 212 -2.64 -5.48 16.38
CA GLU A 212 -3.17 -6.84 16.57
C GLU A 212 -4.37 -6.88 17.50
N SER A 213 -4.37 -6.05 18.56
CA SER A 213 -5.50 -5.98 19.50
C SER A 213 -6.78 -5.45 18.87
N TYR A 214 -6.68 -4.58 17.84
CA TYR A 214 -7.84 -4.10 17.08
C TYR A 214 -8.22 -5.05 15.95
N LEU A 215 -7.24 -5.61 15.23
CA LEU A 215 -7.53 -6.57 14.15
C LEU A 215 -8.10 -7.88 14.70
N GLY A 216 -7.66 -8.31 15.90
CA GLY A 216 -8.04 -9.58 16.53
C GLY A 216 -7.26 -10.78 16.00
N PHE A 217 -6.19 -10.55 15.23
CA PHE A 217 -5.28 -11.58 14.73
C PHE A 217 -3.84 -11.08 14.67
N PRO A 218 -2.84 -11.98 14.76
CA PRO A 218 -1.45 -11.60 14.75
C PRO A 218 -1.00 -11.15 13.35
N LEU A 219 -0.14 -10.13 13.30
CA LEU A 219 0.55 -9.71 12.10
C LEU A 219 1.67 -10.73 11.73
N PRO A 220 2.16 -10.72 10.48
CA PRO A 220 3.14 -11.71 10.03
C PRO A 220 4.53 -11.55 10.70
N SER A 221 4.77 -10.46 11.42
CA SER A 221 6.04 -10.16 12.09
C SER A 221 5.87 -9.05 13.12
N GLN A 222 6.71 -9.06 14.16
CA GLN A 222 6.86 -7.90 15.06
C GLN A 222 7.83 -6.84 14.50
N THR A 223 8.55 -7.13 13.42
CA THR A 223 9.53 -6.21 12.83
C THR A 223 8.87 -5.33 11.79
N VAL A 224 8.87 -4.02 12.04
CA VAL A 224 8.44 -2.98 11.09
C VAL A 224 9.69 -2.35 10.47
N THR A 225 9.87 -2.50 9.14
CA THR A 225 11.01 -1.92 8.44
C THR A 225 10.59 -0.70 7.64
N VAL A 226 11.21 0.43 7.95
CA VAL A 226 11.01 1.72 7.28
C VAL A 226 12.23 2.01 6.41
N TYR A 227 12.03 2.04 5.09
CA TYR A 227 13.05 2.53 4.19
C TYR A 227 12.86 4.04 3.98
N LEU A 228 13.82 4.81 4.49
CA LEU A 228 13.87 6.26 4.26
C LEU A 228 14.56 6.52 2.93
N LEU A 229 13.89 7.23 2.04
CA LEU A 229 14.32 7.44 0.67
C LEU A 229 14.46 8.93 0.33
N ALA A 230 15.33 9.23 -0.61
CA ALA A 230 15.51 10.57 -1.12
C ALA A 230 14.58 10.90 -2.30
N TYR A 231 14.05 9.88 -2.99
CA TYR A 231 13.35 10.04 -4.28
C TYR A 231 11.93 9.46 -4.29
N SER A 232 11.33 9.16 -3.13
CA SER A 232 9.97 8.62 -3.05
C SER A 232 8.85 9.66 -3.01
N GLU A 233 9.16 10.96 -2.88
CA GLU A 233 8.13 12.00 -2.81
C GLU A 233 7.29 12.05 -4.09
N PRO A 234 5.98 12.21 -3.99
CA PRO A 234 5.21 12.45 -2.76
C PRO A 234 4.63 11.17 -2.10
N HIS A 235 5.14 9.99 -2.44
CA HIS A 235 4.51 8.72 -2.05
C HIS A 235 5.12 8.10 -0.79
N GLY A 236 4.23 7.57 0.09
CA GLY A 236 4.50 6.38 0.88
C GLY A 236 4.23 5.16 0.01
N ILE A 237 5.03 4.11 0.12
CA ILE A 237 4.87 2.92 -0.74
C ILE A 237 4.98 1.68 0.13
N ARG A 238 3.89 0.93 0.22
CA ARG A 238 3.92 -0.39 0.82
C ARG A 238 4.66 -1.38 -0.08
N ILE A 239 5.37 -2.27 0.56
CA ILE A 239 6.00 -3.44 -0.08
C ILE A 239 5.66 -4.70 0.71
N THR A 240 6.16 -5.87 0.33
CA THR A 240 5.81 -7.13 0.99
C THR A 240 6.23 -7.18 2.46
N GLY A 241 5.43 -7.80 3.31
CA GLY A 241 5.63 -7.87 4.77
C GLY A 241 5.31 -6.53 5.46
N LEU A 242 5.75 -6.37 6.72
CA LEU A 242 5.62 -5.10 7.44
C LEU A 242 6.76 -4.14 7.05
N ARG A 243 6.82 -3.80 5.77
CA ARG A 243 7.87 -2.96 5.21
C ARG A 243 7.26 -1.89 4.32
N PHE A 244 7.74 -0.66 4.43
CA PHE A 244 7.29 0.44 3.58
C PHE A 244 8.41 1.44 3.29
N LEU A 245 8.21 2.22 2.25
CA LEU A 245 9.09 3.27 1.78
C LEU A 245 8.47 4.61 2.13
N THR A 246 9.28 5.55 2.62
CA THR A 246 8.82 6.90 2.96
C THR A 246 9.90 7.93 2.63
N HIS A 247 9.50 9.18 2.37
CA HIS A 247 10.46 10.21 2.01
C HIS A 247 11.19 10.76 3.24
N VAL A 248 12.47 11.03 3.07
CA VAL A 248 13.38 11.50 4.14
C VAL A 248 12.98 12.84 4.75
N SER A 249 12.24 13.69 4.03
CA SER A 249 11.78 15.01 4.50
C SER A 249 10.51 14.95 5.35
N TYR A 250 9.82 13.82 5.39
CA TYR A 250 8.54 13.75 6.09
C TYR A 250 8.71 13.93 7.60
N PRO A 251 7.81 14.70 8.25
CA PRO A 251 7.79 14.84 9.71
C PRO A 251 7.63 13.49 10.40
N PHE A 252 8.08 13.43 11.67
CA PHE A 252 7.97 12.22 12.49
C PHE A 252 6.55 11.64 12.52
N GLN A 253 5.55 12.49 12.71
CA GLN A 253 4.14 12.07 12.75
C GLN A 253 3.71 11.38 11.46
N ILE A 254 4.12 11.90 10.29
CA ILE A 254 3.80 11.29 9.00
C ILE A 254 4.46 9.91 8.85
N VAL A 255 5.72 9.77 9.29
CA VAL A 255 6.40 8.46 9.26
C VAL A 255 5.69 7.45 10.16
N LEU A 256 5.25 7.88 11.35
CA LEU A 256 4.52 7.02 12.28
C LEU A 256 3.13 6.63 11.77
N HIS A 257 2.37 7.61 11.25
CA HIS A 257 1.07 7.35 10.63
C HIS A 257 1.18 6.37 9.45
N ASN A 258 2.16 6.55 8.57
CA ASN A 258 2.43 5.62 7.47
C ASN A 258 2.77 4.22 8.00
N ALA A 259 3.56 4.12 9.07
CA ALA A 259 3.89 2.83 9.66
C ALA A 259 2.65 2.10 10.21
N ILE A 260 1.77 2.82 10.91
CA ILE A 260 0.51 2.28 11.42
C ILE A 260 -0.37 1.82 10.25
N HIS A 261 -0.59 2.70 9.28
CA HIS A 261 -1.42 2.46 8.10
C HIS A 261 -0.94 1.25 7.29
N GLU A 262 0.32 1.27 6.87
CA GLU A 262 0.88 0.22 6.00
C GLU A 262 0.98 -1.15 6.70
N SER A 263 1.01 -1.17 8.03
CA SER A 263 1.02 -2.42 8.79
C SER A 263 -0.35 -3.10 8.85
N MET A 264 -1.44 -2.39 8.52
CA MET A 264 -2.80 -2.93 8.63
C MET A 264 -3.40 -3.44 7.32
N HIS A 265 -2.70 -3.36 6.20
CA HIS A 265 -3.21 -3.92 4.94
C HIS A 265 -2.91 -5.42 4.77
N PRO A 266 -3.91 -6.26 4.44
CA PRO A 266 -5.34 -5.98 4.55
C PRO A 266 -5.80 -6.01 6.02
N PRO A 267 -6.82 -5.20 6.41
CA PRO A 267 -7.25 -5.10 7.80
C PRO A 267 -8.16 -6.25 8.23
N TYR A 268 -8.46 -7.18 7.34
CA TYR A 268 -9.38 -8.29 7.53
C TYR A 268 -8.96 -9.52 6.71
N HIS A 269 -9.56 -10.66 7.02
CA HIS A 269 -9.36 -11.92 6.30
C HIS A 269 -10.19 -11.93 5.00
N ALA A 270 -9.66 -11.32 3.94
CA ALA A 270 -10.36 -11.17 2.64
C ALA A 270 -10.78 -12.50 1.99
N ASP A 271 -10.12 -13.61 2.34
CA ASP A 271 -10.43 -14.94 1.79
C ASP A 271 -11.62 -15.62 2.46
N GLU A 272 -12.12 -15.10 3.56
CA GLU A 272 -13.29 -15.65 4.25
C GLU A 272 -14.58 -15.43 3.42
N PRO A 273 -15.43 -16.45 3.24
CA PRO A 273 -16.65 -16.32 2.44
C PRO A 273 -17.57 -15.19 2.92
N ALA A 274 -17.76 -15.05 4.24
CA ALA A 274 -18.58 -13.99 4.83
C ALA A 274 -18.01 -12.60 4.54
N MET A 275 -16.69 -12.44 4.63
CA MET A 275 -16.03 -11.17 4.30
C MET A 275 -16.17 -10.81 2.83
N ARG A 276 -15.99 -11.76 1.92
CA ARG A 276 -16.24 -11.54 0.48
C ARG A 276 -17.68 -11.09 0.22
N GLN A 277 -18.66 -11.75 0.88
CA GLN A 277 -20.06 -11.36 0.75
C GLN A 277 -20.31 -9.94 1.29
N ALA A 278 -19.72 -9.57 2.40
CA ALA A 278 -19.83 -8.22 2.95
C ALA A 278 -19.22 -7.16 2.00
N ILE A 279 -18.05 -7.44 1.43
CA ILE A 279 -17.42 -6.58 0.41
C ILE A 279 -18.34 -6.47 -0.83
N ASP A 280 -18.90 -7.57 -1.31
CA ASP A 280 -19.83 -7.56 -2.46
C ASP A 280 -21.08 -6.75 -2.19
N LEU A 281 -21.63 -6.80 -0.97
CA LEU A 281 -22.79 -6.00 -0.56
C LEU A 281 -22.46 -4.51 -0.56
N LEU A 282 -21.34 -4.12 0.07
CA LEU A 282 -20.88 -2.72 0.09
C LEU A 282 -20.51 -2.20 -1.29
N SER A 283 -19.92 -3.04 -2.15
CA SER A 283 -19.54 -2.66 -3.52
C SER A 283 -20.74 -2.27 -4.39
N ARG A 284 -21.96 -2.57 -3.96
CA ARG A 284 -23.22 -2.20 -4.62
C ARG A 284 -23.94 -1.03 -3.93
N ASP A 285 -23.43 -0.56 -2.79
CA ASP A 285 -24.00 0.60 -2.12
C ASP A 285 -23.85 1.86 -2.98
N SER A 286 -24.95 2.62 -3.12
CA SER A 286 -25.02 3.75 -4.04
C SER A 286 -24.01 4.86 -3.70
N LEU A 287 -23.77 5.10 -2.39
CA LEU A 287 -22.81 6.11 -1.94
C LEU A 287 -21.38 5.70 -2.29
N ILE A 288 -21.01 4.44 -2.05
CA ILE A 288 -19.69 3.90 -2.36
C ILE A 288 -19.45 3.92 -3.87
N VAL A 289 -20.42 3.43 -4.65
CA VAL A 289 -20.34 3.45 -6.12
C VAL A 289 -20.17 4.86 -6.66
N ASP A 290 -20.90 5.84 -6.10
CA ASP A 290 -20.81 7.23 -6.51
C ASP A 290 -19.44 7.83 -6.18
N LYS A 291 -18.91 7.59 -4.97
CA LYS A 291 -17.57 8.04 -4.57
C LYS A 291 -16.48 7.48 -5.47
N VAL A 292 -16.49 6.17 -5.73
CA VAL A 292 -15.52 5.51 -6.61
C VAL A 292 -15.63 5.96 -8.07
N LYS A 293 -16.81 6.36 -8.54
CA LYS A 293 -16.97 6.86 -9.92
C LYS A 293 -16.55 8.30 -10.11
N ARG A 294 -16.67 9.15 -9.09
CA ARG A 294 -16.47 10.61 -9.21
C ARG A 294 -15.09 11.09 -8.76
N HIS A 295 -14.32 10.27 -8.03
CA HIS A 295 -13.00 10.69 -7.59
C HIS A 295 -12.02 10.79 -8.76
N ASP A 296 -10.92 11.52 -8.56
CA ASP A 296 -9.80 11.54 -9.51
C ASP A 296 -9.13 10.15 -9.53
N PRO A 297 -9.13 9.44 -10.67
CA PRO A 297 -8.49 8.12 -10.76
C PRO A 297 -7.00 8.13 -10.38
N ALA A 298 -6.37 9.31 -10.40
CA ALA A 298 -4.98 9.47 -9.97
C ALA A 298 -4.78 9.26 -8.46
N PHE A 299 -5.85 9.30 -7.64
CA PHE A 299 -5.75 8.98 -6.21
C PHE A 299 -5.59 7.48 -5.95
N GLY A 300 -5.88 6.62 -6.91
CA GLY A 300 -5.99 5.18 -6.69
C GLY A 300 -7.42 4.80 -6.28
N TYR A 301 -7.60 3.63 -5.65
CA TYR A 301 -8.91 3.17 -5.14
C TYR A 301 -9.99 3.08 -6.22
N ASN A 302 -9.59 2.73 -7.44
CA ASN A 302 -10.44 2.75 -8.65
C ASN A 302 -11.47 1.60 -8.69
N THR A 303 -11.50 0.76 -7.65
CA THR A 303 -12.48 -0.31 -7.48
C THR A 303 -13.18 -0.18 -6.13
N PRO A 304 -14.46 -0.56 -6.02
CA PRO A 304 -15.15 -0.57 -4.73
C PRO A 304 -14.42 -1.38 -3.65
N SER A 305 -13.86 -2.55 -3.99
CA SER A 305 -13.13 -3.38 -3.02
C SER A 305 -11.85 -2.70 -2.52
N GLY A 306 -11.07 -2.07 -3.41
CA GLY A 306 -9.89 -1.31 -3.00
C GLY A 306 -10.24 -0.08 -2.15
N TYR A 307 -11.34 0.61 -2.47
CA TYR A 307 -11.86 1.71 -1.67
C TYR A 307 -12.29 1.25 -0.27
N ILE A 308 -13.02 0.10 -0.17
CA ILE A 308 -13.46 -0.47 1.10
C ILE A 308 -12.27 -0.87 1.97
N GLU A 309 -11.23 -1.47 1.39
CA GLU A 309 -10.01 -1.84 2.10
C GLU A 309 -9.31 -0.58 2.64
N GLU A 310 -9.09 0.41 1.79
CA GLU A 310 -8.45 1.66 2.17
C GLU A 310 -9.20 2.38 3.28
N ASP A 311 -10.51 2.57 3.14
CA ASP A 311 -11.32 3.25 4.14
C ASP A 311 -11.36 2.49 5.47
N SER A 312 -11.27 1.15 5.44
CA SER A 312 -11.10 0.34 6.65
C SER A 312 -9.77 0.63 7.35
N VAL A 313 -8.68 0.71 6.58
CA VAL A 313 -7.36 1.03 7.12
C VAL A 313 -7.30 2.47 7.63
N GLN A 314 -7.87 3.43 6.90
CA GLN A 314 -7.95 4.84 7.33
C GLN A 314 -8.66 4.99 8.68
N ALA A 315 -9.78 4.30 8.88
CA ALA A 315 -10.51 4.32 10.13
C ALA A 315 -9.71 3.71 11.29
N LEU A 316 -9.12 2.54 11.06
CA LEU A 316 -8.30 1.86 12.07
C LEU A 316 -7.01 2.61 12.38
N GLU A 317 -6.35 3.20 11.39
CA GLU A 317 -5.17 4.05 11.59
C GLU A 317 -5.49 5.23 12.52
N GLN A 318 -6.63 5.89 12.33
CA GLN A 318 -7.08 6.96 13.20
C GLN A 318 -7.30 6.47 14.64
N ILE A 319 -7.96 5.32 14.83
CA ILE A 319 -8.20 4.73 16.15
C ILE A 319 -6.90 4.35 16.86
N VAL A 320 -5.97 3.71 16.13
CA VAL A 320 -4.65 3.35 16.67
C VAL A 320 -3.84 4.61 17.01
N SER A 321 -3.91 5.64 16.17
CA SER A 321 -3.24 6.94 16.41
C SER A 321 -3.75 7.63 17.65
N GLU A 322 -5.05 7.59 17.93
CA GLU A 322 -5.66 8.10 19.17
C GLU A 322 -5.12 7.35 20.40
N ARG A 323 -4.91 6.05 20.30
CA ARG A 323 -4.34 5.27 21.39
C ARG A 323 -2.93 5.73 21.77
N PHE A 324 -2.20 6.30 20.83
CA PHE A 324 -0.85 6.82 21.01
C PHE A 324 -0.81 8.34 21.27
N GLY A 325 -1.95 9.04 21.20
CA GLY A 325 -2.02 10.49 21.35
C GLY A 325 -1.33 11.24 20.20
N VAL A 326 -1.38 10.67 19.00
CA VAL A 326 -0.80 11.23 17.77
C VAL A 326 -1.83 11.38 16.66
N GLU A 327 -3.09 11.33 17.00
CA GLU A 327 -4.22 11.41 16.07
C GLU A 327 -4.26 12.74 15.31
N ARG A 328 -4.90 12.69 14.15
CA ARG A 328 -5.29 13.86 13.37
C ARG A 328 -6.73 14.26 13.74
N ASP A 329 -7.12 15.48 13.41
CA ASP A 329 -8.54 15.82 13.34
C ASP A 329 -9.16 15.02 12.20
N ALA A 330 -9.79 13.90 12.52
CA ALA A 330 -10.33 12.93 11.57
C ALA A 330 -11.32 13.57 10.58
N ARG A 331 -12.19 14.48 11.07
CA ARG A 331 -13.16 15.17 10.25
C ARG A 331 -12.49 16.05 9.21
N LYS A 332 -11.60 16.93 9.66
CA LYS A 332 -10.88 17.84 8.79
C LYS A 332 -10.01 17.08 7.80
N TYR A 333 -9.37 16.01 8.27
CA TYR A 333 -8.52 15.17 7.43
C TYR A 333 -9.33 14.53 6.30
N TRP A 334 -10.40 13.80 6.60
CA TRP A 334 -11.19 13.12 5.58
C TRP A 334 -12.05 14.04 4.71
N GLN A 335 -12.31 15.28 5.14
CA GLN A 335 -12.91 16.31 4.26
C GLN A 335 -11.96 16.79 3.17
N GLN A 336 -10.66 16.76 3.41
CA GLN A 336 -9.64 17.31 2.53
C GLN A 336 -8.87 16.24 1.74
N GLN A 337 -8.64 15.09 2.38
CA GLN A 337 -7.88 14.00 1.80
C GLN A 337 -8.60 13.45 0.56
N ASP A 338 -7.85 13.31 -0.54
CA ASP A 338 -8.30 12.75 -1.81
C ASP A 338 -9.67 13.29 -2.28
N GLY A 339 -9.87 14.61 -2.13
CA GLY A 339 -11.11 15.29 -2.51
C GLY A 339 -12.32 14.94 -1.64
N GLY A 340 -12.12 14.46 -0.42
CA GLY A 340 -13.18 14.09 0.52
C GLY A 340 -13.91 12.81 0.14
N MET A 341 -13.19 11.85 -0.46
CA MET A 341 -13.79 10.57 -0.85
C MET A 341 -13.96 9.58 0.32
N HIS A 342 -13.15 9.67 1.38
CA HIS A 342 -13.07 8.69 2.49
C HIS A 342 -14.27 8.74 3.45
N VAL A 343 -15.48 8.64 2.91
CA VAL A 343 -16.72 8.72 3.71
C VAL A 343 -17.04 7.42 4.44
N LEU A 344 -16.65 6.27 3.89
CA LEU A 344 -16.81 4.99 4.57
C LEU A 344 -15.86 4.90 5.77
N ALA A 345 -14.66 5.48 5.69
CA ALA A 345 -13.73 5.55 6.83
C ALA A 345 -14.38 6.27 8.03
N ALA A 346 -15.08 7.39 7.78
CA ALA A 346 -15.83 8.10 8.83
C ALA A 346 -16.91 7.22 9.49
N ALA A 347 -17.66 6.47 8.69
CA ALA A 347 -18.71 5.58 9.21
C ALA A 347 -18.12 4.40 9.99
N ILE A 348 -17.07 3.76 9.48
CA ILE A 348 -16.35 2.69 10.18
C ILE A 348 -15.79 3.21 11.51
N TYR A 349 -15.14 4.36 11.50
CA TYR A 349 -14.58 4.97 12.69
C TYR A 349 -15.64 5.17 13.79
N VAL A 350 -16.79 5.75 13.45
CA VAL A 350 -17.88 6.01 14.40
C VAL A 350 -18.45 4.70 14.95
N GLU A 351 -18.81 3.75 14.09
CA GLU A 351 -19.47 2.53 14.52
C GLU A 351 -18.50 1.56 15.21
N TYR A 352 -17.26 1.45 14.73
CA TYR A 352 -16.28 0.58 15.38
C TYR A 352 -15.90 1.09 16.78
N LYS A 353 -15.66 2.38 16.95
CA LYS A 353 -15.41 2.97 18.29
C LYS A 353 -16.58 2.74 19.24
N ARG A 354 -17.82 2.83 18.75
CA ARG A 354 -19.00 2.53 19.56
C ARG A 354 -19.03 1.06 20.01
N SER A 355 -18.62 0.14 19.13
CA SER A 355 -18.56 -1.29 19.46
C SER A 355 -17.45 -1.64 20.46
N LEU A 356 -16.30 -0.98 20.39
CA LEU A 356 -15.17 -1.22 21.30
C LEU A 356 -15.50 -0.95 22.78
N SER A 357 -16.52 -0.10 23.06
CA SER A 357 -16.99 0.17 24.42
C SER A 357 -17.85 -1.00 24.98
N GLN A 358 -18.27 -1.93 24.13
CA GLN A 358 -19.18 -3.02 24.54
C GLN A 358 -18.43 -4.35 24.72
N VAL A 359 -17.85 -4.90 23.68
CA VAL A 359 -17.05 -6.14 23.71
C VAL A 359 -15.94 -6.06 22.66
N PRO A 360 -14.68 -6.35 23.00
CA PRO A 360 -13.62 -6.46 22.00
C PRO A 360 -13.98 -7.57 21.00
N GLN A 361 -14.08 -7.21 19.73
CA GLN A 361 -14.36 -8.15 18.65
C GLN A 361 -13.22 -8.11 17.65
N GLU A 362 -12.90 -9.25 17.05
CA GLU A 362 -12.06 -9.33 15.88
C GLU A 362 -12.67 -8.45 14.75
N TYR A 363 -11.84 -7.60 14.16
CA TYR A 363 -12.32 -6.61 13.18
C TYR A 363 -13.06 -7.26 12.00
N THR A 364 -12.56 -8.39 11.47
CA THR A 364 -13.22 -9.11 10.37
C THR A 364 -14.67 -9.46 10.74
N LYS A 365 -14.89 -10.04 11.91
CA LYS A 365 -16.24 -10.45 12.38
C LYS A 365 -17.12 -9.25 12.61
N TRP A 366 -16.60 -8.23 13.28
CA TRP A 366 -17.33 -6.98 13.47
C TRP A 366 -17.76 -6.35 12.15
N PHE A 367 -16.84 -6.26 11.19
CA PHE A 367 -17.11 -5.63 9.90
C PHE A 367 -18.21 -6.38 9.13
N VAL A 368 -18.13 -7.71 9.09
CA VAL A 368 -19.16 -8.55 8.46
C VAL A 368 -20.53 -8.27 9.08
N HIS A 369 -20.68 -8.32 10.42
CA HIS A 369 -21.94 -8.02 11.11
C HIS A 369 -22.41 -6.59 10.86
N ALA A 370 -21.53 -5.60 10.91
CA ALA A 370 -21.88 -4.21 10.66
C ALA A 370 -22.43 -3.97 9.25
N VAL A 371 -21.94 -4.72 8.27
CA VAL A 371 -22.46 -4.70 6.90
C VAL A 371 -23.78 -5.46 6.79
N GLU A 372 -23.87 -6.68 7.31
CA GLU A 372 -25.07 -7.54 7.24
C GLU A 372 -26.25 -6.89 7.95
N ASP A 373 -26.03 -6.36 9.14
CA ASP A 373 -27.04 -5.67 9.97
C ASP A 373 -27.41 -4.26 9.45
N GLY A 374 -26.71 -3.79 8.40
CA GLY A 374 -27.00 -2.52 7.74
C GLY A 374 -26.43 -1.28 8.41
N TYR A 375 -25.57 -1.40 9.42
CA TYR A 375 -24.92 -0.24 10.08
C TYR A 375 -24.00 0.54 9.12
N LEU A 376 -23.35 -0.14 8.16
CA LEU A 376 -22.46 0.45 7.17
C LEU A 376 -23.08 0.52 5.76
N ARG A 377 -24.40 0.46 5.61
CA ARG A 377 -25.09 0.47 4.32
C ARG A 377 -26.31 1.39 4.28
N GLY A 378 -26.71 1.78 3.05
CA GLY A 378 -27.96 2.47 2.75
C GLY A 378 -28.13 3.77 3.55
N ASP A 379 -29.37 4.01 4.01
CA ASP A 379 -29.72 5.25 4.71
C ASP A 379 -28.93 5.43 6.02
N ARG A 380 -28.58 4.34 6.69
CA ARG A 380 -27.77 4.40 7.92
C ARG A 380 -26.38 4.93 7.65
N LEU A 381 -25.69 4.40 6.62
CA LEU A 381 -24.39 4.90 6.18
C LEU A 381 -24.46 6.39 5.83
N GLN A 382 -25.47 6.79 5.04
CA GLN A 382 -25.64 8.20 4.64
C GLN A 382 -25.88 9.11 5.85
N THR A 383 -26.66 8.65 6.83
CA THR A 383 -26.93 9.40 8.07
C THR A 383 -25.66 9.61 8.86
N ILE A 384 -24.86 8.55 9.11
CA ILE A 384 -23.60 8.66 9.86
C ILE A 384 -22.63 9.61 9.18
N VAL A 385 -22.48 9.49 7.85
CA VAL A 385 -21.61 10.37 7.07
C VAL A 385 -22.05 11.83 7.18
N LYS A 386 -23.37 12.09 7.05
CA LYS A 386 -23.91 13.44 7.19
C LYS A 386 -23.69 14.00 8.58
N GLU A 387 -23.96 13.25 9.63
CA GLU A 387 -23.76 13.65 11.02
C GLU A 387 -22.29 13.91 11.31
N PHE A 388 -21.39 13.01 10.87
CA PHE A 388 -19.96 13.15 11.09
C PHE A 388 -19.38 14.43 10.47
N PHE A 389 -19.82 14.80 9.27
CA PHE A 389 -19.31 15.97 8.55
C PHE A 389 -20.15 17.24 8.79
N SER A 390 -21.22 17.22 9.60
CA SER A 390 -22.04 18.40 9.91
C SER A 390 -21.31 19.37 10.87
N GLU A 391 -21.61 20.68 10.73
CA GLU A 391 -21.06 21.71 11.62
C GLU A 391 -21.62 21.65 13.06
N GLU A 392 -22.81 21.08 13.27
CA GLU A 392 -23.43 20.97 14.58
C GLU A 392 -22.63 20.12 15.56
N SER A 393 -21.98 19.05 15.08
CA SER A 393 -21.13 18.21 15.92
C SER A 393 -19.85 18.91 16.42
N LEU A 394 -19.50 20.08 15.87
CA LEU A 394 -18.42 20.96 16.39
C LEU A 394 -18.82 21.75 17.63
N ARG A 395 -20.12 21.88 17.94
CA ARG A 395 -20.59 22.64 19.10
C ARG A 395 -20.69 21.78 20.35
N GLU A 396 -20.87 20.48 20.21
CA GLU A 396 -20.99 19.55 21.34
C GLU A 396 -19.64 19.05 21.88
N ALA A 397 -18.55 19.21 21.11
CA ALA A 397 -17.19 18.80 21.50
C ALA A 397 -16.35 19.92 22.16
N LYS A 398 -16.94 21.12 22.38
CA LYS A 398 -16.37 22.25 23.12
C LYS A 398 -17.04 22.44 24.48
#